data_7b094b2822cefabed8295bf54068febf
#
_entry.id   7b094b2822cefabed8295bf54068febf
#
_cell.length_a   1.000
_cell.length_b   1.000
_cell.length_c   1.000
_cell.angle_alpha   90.00
_cell.angle_beta   90.00
_cell.angle_gamma   90.00
#
_symmetry.space_group_name_H-M   'P 1'
#
loop_
_entity.id
_entity.type
_entity.pdbx_description
1 polymer ?
#
loop_
_entity_poly.entity_id
_entity_poly.type
_entity_poly.pdbx_seq_one_letter_code
_entity_poly.pdbx_strand_id
1 'polypeptide(L)'
;MNQPSRANPAQARALLTVAFGPSAVALVIIAAIVLVQLVIANSDMTGTFGAVASMWLGTHLVPISIGGRVIEVLPLLPTAAMVWGVARTVASALAPTTSWYVIRWVIASALAGPLLMTAISLAIIHDASTVLTQLQSPNALRAFGCVLGVHAVGAVIGVVTRVGRRIALVLQLPSWPMDAARGAVAGVLALFGL
;
A
#
# COMPACT_ATOMS: atom_id res chain seq x y z
N MET A 1 -28.66 -14.28 27.01
CA MET A 1 -28.62 -13.22 25.98
C MET A 1 -27.20 -12.66 25.93
N ASN A 2 -26.40 -13.08 24.95
CA ASN A 2 -25.04 -12.54 24.79
C ASN A 2 -25.17 -11.11 24.23
N GLN A 3 -24.76 -10.12 25.00
CA GLN A 3 -24.62 -8.77 24.46
C GLN A 3 -23.60 -8.79 23.33
N PRO A 4 -23.89 -8.18 22.16
CA PRO A 4 -22.89 -8.02 21.12
C PRO A 4 -21.71 -7.25 21.72
N SER A 5 -20.53 -7.85 21.71
CA SER A 5 -19.31 -7.25 22.21
C SER A 5 -19.10 -5.91 21.48
N ARG A 6 -19.23 -4.79 22.21
CA ARG A 6 -18.94 -3.47 21.65
C ARG A 6 -17.52 -3.51 21.10
N ALA A 7 -17.37 -3.12 19.84
CA ALA A 7 -16.06 -3.05 19.20
C ALA A 7 -15.12 -2.22 20.08
N ASN A 8 -14.00 -2.82 20.47
CA ASN A 8 -13.02 -2.13 21.31
C ASN A 8 -12.43 -0.95 20.49
N PRO A 9 -12.55 0.30 20.95
CA PRO A 9 -12.09 1.48 20.19
C PRO A 9 -10.59 1.42 19.85
N ALA A 10 -9.77 0.78 20.68
CA ALA A 10 -8.36 0.56 20.39
C ALA A 10 -8.15 -0.39 19.18
N GLN A 11 -8.97 -1.44 19.09
CA GLN A 11 -8.93 -2.37 17.96
C GLN A 11 -9.41 -1.70 16.65
N ALA A 12 -10.46 -0.90 16.73
CA ALA A 12 -10.95 -0.14 15.57
C ALA A 12 -9.87 0.84 15.05
N ARG A 13 -9.20 1.56 15.93
CA ARG A 13 -8.07 2.44 15.57
C ARG A 13 -6.92 1.66 14.91
N ALA A 14 -6.55 0.52 15.46
CA ALA A 14 -5.50 -0.32 14.89
C ALA A 14 -5.85 -0.77 13.46
N LEU A 15 -7.09 -1.22 13.23
CA LEU A 15 -7.56 -1.62 11.89
C LEU A 15 -7.59 -0.44 10.91
N LEU A 16 -8.03 0.75 11.34
CA LEU A 16 -7.99 1.97 10.51
C LEU A 16 -6.56 2.39 10.17
N THR A 17 -5.64 2.30 11.13
CA THR A 17 -4.22 2.59 10.87
C THR A 17 -3.63 1.61 9.86
N VAL A 18 -3.97 0.33 9.95
CA VAL A 18 -3.54 -0.68 8.96
C VAL A 18 -4.15 -0.41 7.59
N ALA A 19 -5.43 -0.04 7.53
CA ALA A 19 -6.15 0.20 6.28
C ALA A 19 -5.64 1.44 5.53
N PHE A 20 -5.40 2.54 6.24
CA PHE A 20 -5.16 3.83 5.60
C PHE A 20 -3.78 4.42 5.90
N GLY A 21 -3.11 4.02 6.98
CA GLY A 21 -1.86 4.64 7.44
C GLY A 21 -0.79 4.75 6.36
N PRO A 22 -0.31 3.64 5.77
CA PRO A 22 0.73 3.68 4.73
C PRO A 22 0.30 4.50 3.51
N SER A 23 -0.93 4.30 3.03
CA SER A 23 -1.47 5.01 1.87
C SER A 23 -1.63 6.50 2.13
N ALA A 24 -2.09 6.91 3.32
CA ALA A 24 -2.23 8.31 3.69
C ALA A 24 -0.88 9.02 3.77
N VAL A 25 0.12 8.38 4.39
CA VAL A 25 1.50 8.92 4.45
C VAL A 25 2.06 9.11 3.05
N ALA A 26 1.95 8.10 2.19
CA ALA A 26 2.40 8.21 0.80
C ALA A 26 1.67 9.33 0.05
N LEU A 27 0.36 9.44 0.21
CA LEU A 27 -0.44 10.48 -0.45
C LEU A 27 -0.01 11.89 -0.03
N VAL A 28 0.24 12.10 1.28
CA VAL A 28 0.73 13.39 1.79
C VAL A 28 2.10 13.74 1.20
N ILE A 29 3.02 12.79 1.15
CA ILE A 29 4.35 12.98 0.56
C ILE A 29 4.23 13.31 -0.94
N ILE A 30 3.42 12.56 -1.69
CA ILE A 30 3.19 12.78 -3.11
C ILE A 30 2.57 14.15 -3.34
N ALA A 31 1.54 14.52 -2.58
CA ALA A 31 0.90 15.83 -2.68
C ALA A 31 1.90 16.96 -2.43
N ALA A 32 2.74 16.83 -1.41
CA ALA A 32 3.79 17.82 -1.13
C ALA A 32 4.78 17.95 -2.30
N ILE A 33 5.24 16.83 -2.88
CA ILE A 33 6.15 16.84 -4.03
C ILE A 33 5.48 17.50 -5.24
N VAL A 34 4.23 17.14 -5.56
CA VAL A 34 3.49 17.71 -6.70
C VAL A 34 3.31 19.22 -6.52
N LEU A 35 2.91 19.66 -5.32
CA LEU A 35 2.72 21.09 -5.04
C LEU A 35 4.03 21.88 -5.17
N VAL A 36 5.13 21.35 -4.63
CA VAL A 36 6.45 21.98 -4.76
C VAL A 36 6.86 22.09 -6.23
N GLN A 37 6.66 21.05 -7.02
CA GLN A 37 6.96 21.06 -8.46
C GLN A 37 6.13 22.09 -9.21
N LEU A 38 4.83 22.21 -8.93
CA LEU A 38 3.95 23.22 -9.56
C LEU A 38 4.38 24.63 -9.21
N VAL A 39 4.77 24.89 -7.95
CA VAL A 39 5.28 26.21 -7.53
C VAL A 39 6.59 26.55 -8.24
N ILE A 40 7.54 25.61 -8.30
CA ILE A 40 8.83 25.83 -8.98
C ILE A 40 8.63 26.07 -10.49
N ALA A 41 7.72 25.32 -11.11
CA ALA A 41 7.42 25.44 -12.53
C ALA A 41 6.55 26.67 -12.86
N ASN A 42 6.12 27.46 -11.87
CA ASN A 42 5.16 28.55 -12.01
C ASN A 42 3.92 28.14 -12.83
N SER A 43 3.46 26.89 -12.62
CA SER A 43 2.30 26.32 -13.30
C SER A 43 1.02 26.59 -12.51
N ASP A 44 -0.11 26.61 -13.21
CA ASP A 44 -1.40 26.68 -12.55
C ASP A 44 -1.72 25.40 -11.76
N MET A 45 -2.74 25.46 -10.91
CA MET A 45 -3.14 24.32 -10.07
C MET A 45 -4.12 23.37 -10.78
N THR A 46 -4.41 23.62 -12.07
CA THR A 46 -5.33 22.79 -12.84
C THR A 46 -4.77 21.39 -12.98
N GLY A 47 -5.56 20.39 -12.60
CA GLY A 47 -5.15 18.98 -12.68
C GLY A 47 -4.27 18.46 -11.53
N THR A 48 -3.99 19.29 -10.51
CA THR A 48 -3.19 18.86 -9.33
C THR A 48 -3.68 17.55 -8.72
N PHE A 49 -4.99 17.41 -8.50
CA PHE A 49 -5.56 16.19 -7.93
C PHE A 49 -5.38 14.98 -8.86
N GLY A 50 -5.54 15.18 -10.18
CA GLY A 50 -5.25 14.12 -11.16
C GLY A 50 -3.79 13.69 -11.16
N ALA A 51 -2.85 14.64 -11.02
CA ALA A 51 -1.43 14.35 -10.92
C ALA A 51 -1.10 13.59 -9.65
N VAL A 52 -1.61 14.00 -8.49
CA VAL A 52 -1.44 13.32 -7.20
C VAL A 52 -2.00 11.90 -7.26
N ALA A 53 -3.22 11.72 -7.77
CA ALA A 53 -3.84 10.42 -7.92
C ALA A 53 -3.05 9.49 -8.87
N SER A 54 -2.57 10.04 -9.99
CA SER A 54 -1.75 9.29 -10.95
C SER A 54 -0.41 8.87 -10.34
N MET A 55 0.29 9.76 -9.64
CA MET A 55 1.54 9.42 -8.96
C MET A 55 1.32 8.38 -7.86
N TRP A 56 0.20 8.47 -7.11
CA TRP A 56 -0.12 7.46 -6.11
C TRP A 56 -0.33 6.08 -6.75
N LEU A 57 -1.07 5.99 -7.87
CA LEU A 57 -1.19 4.75 -8.63
C LEU A 57 0.16 4.27 -9.18
N GLY A 58 1.00 5.21 -9.64
CA GLY A 58 2.35 4.91 -10.12
C GLY A 58 3.23 4.24 -9.06
N THR A 59 3.13 4.63 -7.78
CA THR A 59 3.86 3.97 -6.67
C THR A 59 3.46 2.51 -6.47
N HIS A 60 2.34 2.09 -7.06
CA HIS A 60 1.84 0.72 -7.05
C HIS A 60 2.07 -0.01 -8.39
N LEU A 61 3.01 0.47 -9.21
CA LEU A 61 3.38 -0.12 -10.51
C LEU A 61 2.24 -0.08 -11.55
N VAL A 62 1.29 0.82 -11.40
CA VAL A 62 0.26 1.06 -12.41
C VAL A 62 0.85 1.93 -13.52
N PRO A 63 0.83 1.49 -14.79
CA PRO A 63 1.29 2.30 -15.91
C PRO A 63 0.46 3.58 -16.04
N ILE A 64 1.15 4.70 -16.22
CA ILE A 64 0.54 6.01 -16.41
C ILE A 64 0.77 6.44 -17.84
N SER A 65 -0.27 6.93 -18.51
CA SER A 65 -0.16 7.51 -19.86
C SER A 65 -0.25 9.02 -19.78
N ILE A 66 0.77 9.71 -20.30
CA ILE A 66 0.82 11.17 -20.41
C ILE A 66 1.12 11.52 -21.87
N GLY A 67 0.26 12.32 -22.49
CA GLY A 67 0.43 12.74 -23.90
C GLY A 67 0.44 11.57 -24.88
N GLY A 68 -0.33 10.51 -24.61
CA GLY A 68 -0.40 9.30 -25.46
C GLY A 68 0.84 8.36 -25.33
N ARG A 69 1.80 8.70 -24.50
CA ARG A 69 2.96 7.84 -24.20
C ARG A 69 2.76 7.14 -22.86
N VAL A 70 2.87 5.83 -22.85
CA VAL A 70 2.89 5.05 -21.60
C VAL A 70 4.26 5.22 -20.94
N ILE A 71 4.26 5.75 -19.74
CA ILE A 71 5.48 5.84 -18.92
C ILE A 71 5.55 4.57 -18.09
N GLU A 72 6.36 3.63 -18.53
CA GLU A 72 6.64 2.38 -17.80
C GLU A 72 7.90 2.53 -16.93
N VAL A 73 7.97 3.61 -16.16
CA VAL A 73 9.00 3.71 -15.12
C VAL A 73 8.54 2.92 -13.91
N LEU A 74 9.29 1.89 -13.55
CA LEU A 74 9.07 1.11 -12.34
C LEU A 74 9.66 1.88 -11.14
N PRO A 75 8.88 2.60 -10.36
CA PRO A 75 9.39 3.34 -9.20
C PRO A 75 9.60 2.35 -8.04
N LEU A 76 10.63 1.50 -8.16
CA LEU A 76 10.89 0.41 -7.21
C LEU A 76 11.07 0.90 -5.78
N LEU A 77 11.69 2.07 -5.60
CA LEU A 77 11.99 2.62 -4.28
C LEU A 77 10.71 3.07 -3.54
N PRO A 78 9.80 3.88 -4.12
CA PRO A 78 8.49 4.16 -3.53
C PRO A 78 7.65 2.91 -3.30
N THR A 79 7.66 1.95 -4.24
CA THR A 79 6.94 0.69 -4.09
C THR A 79 7.49 -0.13 -2.92
N ALA A 80 8.82 -0.25 -2.79
CA ALA A 80 9.45 -0.94 -1.66
C ALA A 80 9.14 -0.26 -0.32
N ALA A 81 9.15 1.08 -0.27
CA ALA A 81 8.75 1.84 0.90
C ALA A 81 7.28 1.59 1.27
N MET A 82 6.38 1.47 0.27
CA MET A 82 4.98 1.12 0.50
C MET A 82 4.84 -0.29 1.07
N VAL A 83 5.48 -1.29 0.47
CA VAL A 83 5.49 -2.68 0.97
C VAL A 83 6.00 -2.73 2.41
N TRP A 84 7.10 -2.03 2.70
CA TRP A 84 7.67 -1.95 4.05
C TRP A 84 6.71 -1.27 5.05
N GLY A 85 6.10 -0.15 4.67
CA GLY A 85 5.11 0.57 5.48
C GLY A 85 3.91 -0.32 5.84
N VAL A 86 3.36 -1.04 4.86
CA VAL A 86 2.27 -2.01 5.07
C VAL A 86 2.73 -3.14 5.99
N ALA A 87 3.90 -3.73 5.73
CA ALA A 87 4.44 -4.82 6.54
C ALA A 87 4.62 -4.39 8.01
N ARG A 88 5.16 -3.18 8.23
CA ARG A 88 5.36 -2.62 9.56
C ARG A 88 4.04 -2.38 10.30
N THR A 89 3.03 -1.80 9.64
CA THR A 89 1.72 -1.54 10.27
C THR A 89 0.97 -2.82 10.58
N VAL A 90 0.99 -3.79 9.66
CA VAL A 90 0.40 -5.11 9.90
C VAL A 90 1.11 -5.83 11.06
N ALA A 91 2.45 -5.84 11.07
CA ALA A 91 3.21 -6.47 12.15
C ALA A 91 2.95 -5.81 13.51
N SER A 92 2.79 -4.47 13.56
CA SER A 92 2.50 -3.75 14.81
C SER A 92 1.09 -4.00 15.33
N ALA A 93 0.13 -4.30 14.46
CA ALA A 93 -1.25 -4.63 14.82
C ALA A 93 -1.42 -6.07 15.34
N LEU A 94 -0.39 -6.93 15.20
CA LEU A 94 -0.43 -8.33 15.57
C LEU A 94 0.47 -8.61 16.79
N ALA A 95 -0.04 -9.38 17.77
CA ALA A 95 0.76 -10.00 18.81
C ALA A 95 1.15 -11.42 18.38
N PRO A 96 2.26 -12.01 18.92
CA PRO A 96 2.66 -13.38 18.60
C PRO A 96 1.58 -14.44 18.90
N THR A 97 0.68 -14.12 19.85
CA THR A 97 -0.43 -15.00 20.29
C THR A 97 -1.76 -14.66 19.64
N THR A 98 -1.78 -13.75 18.65
CA THR A 98 -3.02 -13.29 17.99
C THR A 98 -3.80 -14.46 17.40
N SER A 99 -5.12 -14.47 17.59
CA SER A 99 -6.01 -15.48 17.03
C SER A 99 -6.08 -15.37 15.50
N TRP A 100 -6.34 -16.49 14.82
CA TRP A 100 -6.48 -16.55 13.36
C TRP A 100 -7.61 -15.65 12.84
N TYR A 101 -8.64 -15.47 13.64
CA TYR A 101 -9.75 -14.56 13.34
C TYR A 101 -9.28 -13.11 13.22
N VAL A 102 -8.47 -12.62 14.17
CA VAL A 102 -7.93 -11.24 14.14
C VAL A 102 -6.96 -11.05 12.99
N ILE A 103 -6.11 -12.05 12.69
CA ILE A 103 -5.18 -11.99 11.55
C ILE A 103 -5.94 -11.75 10.25
N ARG A 104 -7.06 -12.46 10.01
CA ARG A 104 -7.89 -12.26 8.82
C ARG A 104 -8.45 -10.85 8.72
N TRP A 105 -8.92 -10.26 9.83
CA TRP A 105 -9.42 -8.89 9.84
C TRP A 105 -8.33 -7.86 9.59
N VAL A 106 -7.13 -8.07 10.12
CA VAL A 106 -5.96 -7.20 9.85
C VAL A 106 -5.59 -7.26 8.37
N ILE A 107 -5.53 -8.46 7.76
CA ILE A 107 -5.25 -8.61 6.33
C ILE A 107 -6.37 -7.95 5.50
N ALA A 108 -7.64 -8.21 5.82
CA ALA A 108 -8.76 -7.60 5.13
C ALA A 108 -8.71 -6.06 5.17
N SER A 109 -8.37 -5.48 6.34
CA SER A 109 -8.18 -4.03 6.48
C SER A 109 -7.02 -3.51 5.64
N ALA A 110 -5.87 -4.22 5.63
CA ALA A 110 -4.70 -3.85 4.84
C ALA A 110 -4.98 -3.81 3.33
N LEU A 111 -5.97 -4.56 2.86
CA LEU A 111 -6.36 -4.60 1.45
C LEU A 111 -7.53 -3.67 1.14
N ALA A 112 -8.53 -3.57 2.02
CA ALA A 112 -9.75 -2.81 1.75
C ALA A 112 -9.50 -1.29 1.64
N GLY A 113 -8.66 -0.72 2.51
CA GLY A 113 -8.32 0.70 2.49
C GLY A 113 -7.71 1.15 1.15
N PRO A 114 -6.62 0.50 0.72
CA PRO A 114 -5.99 0.82 -0.58
C PRO A 114 -6.90 0.59 -1.79
N LEU A 115 -7.77 -0.41 -1.76
CA LEU A 115 -8.75 -0.61 -2.83
C LEU A 115 -9.75 0.55 -2.91
N LEU A 116 -10.21 1.06 -1.77
CA LEU A 116 -11.04 2.27 -1.72
C LEU A 116 -10.28 3.49 -2.27
N MET A 117 -9.02 3.67 -1.86
CA MET A 117 -8.17 4.75 -2.37
C MET A 117 -7.96 4.63 -3.90
N THR A 118 -7.82 3.40 -4.42
CA THR A 118 -7.74 3.13 -5.86
C THR A 118 -9.00 3.59 -6.58
N ALA A 119 -10.18 3.24 -6.06
CA ALA A 119 -11.45 3.66 -6.66
C ALA A 119 -11.58 5.20 -6.70
N ILE A 120 -11.23 5.88 -5.61
CA ILE A 120 -11.24 7.34 -5.53
C ILE A 120 -10.22 7.93 -6.52
N SER A 121 -9.01 7.40 -6.58
CA SER A 121 -7.96 7.87 -7.50
C SER A 121 -8.38 7.73 -8.96
N LEU A 122 -8.99 6.59 -9.33
CA LEU A 122 -9.50 6.36 -10.68
C LEU A 122 -10.63 7.33 -11.04
N ALA A 123 -11.54 7.63 -10.09
CA ALA A 123 -12.60 8.60 -10.29
C ALA A 123 -12.04 10.02 -10.52
N ILE A 124 -11.05 10.44 -9.71
CA ILE A 124 -10.37 11.74 -9.86
C ILE A 124 -9.64 11.83 -11.21
N ILE A 125 -8.92 10.76 -11.62
CA ILE A 125 -8.21 10.75 -12.89
C ILE A 125 -9.20 10.79 -14.06
N HIS A 126 -10.31 10.06 -13.96
CA HIS A 126 -11.34 10.07 -14.98
C HIS A 126 -11.93 11.47 -15.16
N ASP A 127 -12.30 12.14 -14.07
CA ASP A 127 -12.79 13.51 -14.10
C ASP A 127 -11.74 14.48 -14.68
N ALA A 128 -10.50 14.42 -14.21
CA ALA A 128 -9.41 15.23 -14.72
C ALA A 128 -9.14 14.99 -16.22
N SER A 129 -9.29 13.76 -16.71
CA SER A 129 -9.07 13.41 -18.12
C SER A 129 -10.13 14.00 -19.06
N THR A 130 -11.28 14.43 -18.56
CA THR A 130 -12.30 15.13 -19.36
C THR A 130 -11.90 16.56 -19.72
N VAL A 131 -11.03 17.17 -18.87
CA VAL A 131 -10.54 18.55 -19.06
C VAL A 131 -9.13 18.55 -19.65
N LEU A 132 -8.27 17.62 -19.19
CA LEU A 132 -6.88 17.51 -19.61
C LEU A 132 -6.72 16.39 -20.65
N THR A 133 -6.71 16.74 -21.91
CA THR A 133 -6.59 15.77 -23.03
C THR A 133 -5.30 14.95 -23.02
N GLN A 134 -4.30 15.39 -22.26
CA GLN A 134 -3.01 14.69 -22.12
C GLN A 134 -3.04 13.57 -21.07
N LEU A 135 -4.01 13.58 -20.15
CA LEU A 135 -4.15 12.58 -19.11
C LEU A 135 -5.11 11.48 -19.55
N GLN A 136 -4.66 10.24 -19.55
CA GLN A 136 -5.52 9.09 -19.89
C GLN A 136 -5.81 8.28 -18.64
N SER A 137 -7.07 7.87 -18.49
CA SER A 137 -7.48 6.97 -17.39
C SER A 137 -6.81 5.62 -17.56
N PRO A 138 -6.08 5.12 -16.52
CA PRO A 138 -5.49 3.79 -16.55
C PRO A 138 -6.57 2.70 -16.55
N ASN A 139 -6.20 1.50 -16.99
CA ASN A 139 -7.09 0.35 -16.91
C ASN A 139 -7.42 0.03 -15.45
N ALA A 140 -8.70 0.09 -15.09
CA ALA A 140 -9.16 -0.08 -13.72
C ALA A 140 -8.79 -1.45 -13.14
N LEU A 141 -8.98 -2.54 -13.90
CA LEU A 141 -8.67 -3.90 -13.44
C LEU A 141 -7.17 -4.04 -13.12
N ARG A 142 -6.32 -3.49 -13.99
CA ARG A 142 -4.86 -3.49 -13.79
C ARG A 142 -4.49 -2.66 -12.55
N ALA A 143 -5.11 -1.49 -12.37
CA ALA A 143 -4.87 -0.63 -11.20
C ALA A 143 -5.23 -1.35 -9.89
N PHE A 144 -6.42 -1.94 -9.81
CA PHE A 144 -6.83 -2.73 -8.64
C PHE A 144 -5.90 -3.92 -8.41
N GLY A 145 -5.51 -4.65 -9.46
CA GLY A 145 -4.61 -5.80 -9.36
C GLY A 145 -3.21 -5.42 -8.84
N CYS A 146 -2.61 -4.35 -9.36
CA CYS A 146 -1.30 -3.86 -8.92
C CYS A 146 -1.33 -3.39 -7.47
N VAL A 147 -2.31 -2.56 -7.09
CA VAL A 147 -2.45 -2.06 -5.72
C VAL A 147 -2.68 -3.22 -4.74
N LEU A 148 -3.57 -4.15 -5.09
CA LEU A 148 -3.82 -5.35 -4.30
C LEU A 148 -2.54 -6.18 -4.12
N GLY A 149 -1.76 -6.37 -5.18
CA GLY A 149 -0.51 -7.12 -5.16
C GLY A 149 0.52 -6.51 -4.21
N VAL A 150 0.78 -5.21 -4.33
CA VAL A 150 1.73 -4.48 -3.45
C VAL A 150 1.33 -4.60 -1.98
N HIS A 151 0.05 -4.37 -1.66
CA HIS A 151 -0.44 -4.44 -0.29
C HIS A 151 -0.51 -5.88 0.25
N ALA A 152 -0.86 -6.86 -0.59
CA ALA A 152 -0.85 -8.27 -0.23
C ALA A 152 0.55 -8.74 0.14
N VAL A 153 1.58 -8.38 -0.65
CA VAL A 153 2.98 -8.69 -0.34
C VAL A 153 3.38 -8.08 1.00
N GLY A 154 3.10 -6.80 1.22
CA GLY A 154 3.37 -6.14 2.51
C GLY A 154 2.64 -6.80 3.68
N ALA A 155 1.35 -7.13 3.51
CA ALA A 155 0.57 -7.79 4.54
C ALA A 155 1.12 -9.19 4.88
N VAL A 156 1.48 -9.99 3.87
CA VAL A 156 2.09 -11.31 4.08
C VAL A 156 3.42 -11.18 4.84
N ILE A 157 4.30 -10.26 4.44
CA ILE A 157 5.57 -10.01 5.14
C ILE A 157 5.28 -9.63 6.60
N GLY A 158 4.33 -8.71 6.86
CA GLY A 158 3.96 -8.29 8.21
C GLY A 158 3.44 -9.44 9.09
N VAL A 159 2.59 -10.31 8.53
CA VAL A 159 2.08 -11.50 9.22
C VAL A 159 3.22 -12.49 9.50
N VAL A 160 4.03 -12.82 8.48
CA VAL A 160 5.13 -13.79 8.62
C VAL A 160 6.17 -13.32 9.63
N THR A 161 6.52 -12.05 9.65
CA THR A 161 7.50 -11.52 10.62
C THR A 161 7.00 -11.60 12.06
N ARG A 162 5.68 -11.53 12.29
CA ARG A 162 5.10 -11.49 13.63
C ARG A 162 4.64 -12.85 14.16
N VAL A 163 3.97 -13.63 13.33
CA VAL A 163 3.36 -14.91 13.72
C VAL A 163 3.93 -16.12 12.99
N GLY A 164 4.88 -15.93 12.10
CA GLY A 164 5.42 -16.98 11.24
C GLY A 164 6.04 -18.14 11.99
N ARG A 165 6.74 -17.91 13.11
CA ARG A 165 7.25 -18.99 13.98
C ARG A 165 6.14 -19.92 14.46
N ARG A 166 5.01 -19.35 14.88
CA ARG A 166 3.86 -20.13 15.34
C ARG A 166 3.24 -20.92 14.20
N ILE A 167 3.11 -20.31 13.02
CA ILE A 167 2.61 -20.99 11.83
C ILE A 167 3.52 -22.16 11.47
N ALA A 168 4.83 -21.94 11.46
CA ALA A 168 5.81 -22.99 11.17
C ALA A 168 5.74 -24.17 12.18
N LEU A 169 5.59 -23.87 13.46
CA LEU A 169 5.45 -24.90 14.50
C LEU A 169 4.14 -25.70 14.35
N VAL A 170 3.03 -25.02 14.08
CA VAL A 170 1.70 -25.68 13.90
C VAL A 170 1.69 -26.55 12.64
N LEU A 171 2.31 -26.09 11.56
CA LEU A 171 2.38 -26.81 10.29
C LEU A 171 3.57 -27.76 10.21
N GLN A 172 4.37 -27.91 11.29
CA GLN A 172 5.59 -28.73 11.33
C GLN A 172 6.55 -28.44 10.17
N LEU A 173 6.59 -27.16 9.73
CA LEU A 173 7.47 -26.74 8.65
C LEU A 173 8.92 -26.66 9.13
N PRO A 174 9.89 -27.03 8.28
CA PRO A 174 11.30 -26.84 8.59
C PRO A 174 11.61 -25.34 8.77
N SER A 175 12.62 -25.00 9.61
CA SER A 175 12.95 -23.60 9.94
C SER A 175 13.61 -22.82 8.78
N TRP A 176 14.27 -23.54 7.85
CA TRP A 176 15.07 -22.94 6.79
C TRP A 176 14.35 -21.91 5.90
N PRO A 177 13.02 -22.02 5.56
CA PRO A 177 12.37 -20.99 4.74
C PRO A 177 12.26 -19.63 5.46
N MET A 178 12.10 -19.67 6.80
CA MET A 178 12.04 -18.45 7.60
C MET A 178 13.42 -17.81 7.77
N ASP A 179 14.46 -18.61 7.89
CA ASP A 179 15.83 -18.12 7.98
C ASP A 179 16.30 -17.58 6.63
N ALA A 180 15.93 -18.22 5.52
CA ALA A 180 16.14 -17.72 4.17
C ALA A 180 15.41 -16.39 3.91
N ALA A 181 14.13 -16.27 4.33
CA ALA A 181 13.36 -15.01 4.19
C ALA A 181 14.01 -13.86 5.00
N ARG A 182 14.50 -14.14 6.21
CA ARG A 182 15.23 -13.14 7.02
C ARG A 182 16.54 -12.74 6.36
N GLY A 183 17.29 -13.71 5.85
CA GLY A 183 18.54 -13.46 5.12
C GLY A 183 18.30 -12.60 3.87
N ALA A 184 17.23 -12.88 3.12
CA ALA A 184 16.86 -12.08 1.96
C ALA A 184 16.49 -10.64 2.34
N VAL A 185 15.69 -10.45 3.39
CA VAL A 185 15.34 -9.10 3.88
C VAL A 185 16.59 -8.36 4.36
N ALA A 186 17.46 -9.02 5.15
CA ALA A 186 18.71 -8.42 5.60
C ALA A 186 19.64 -8.06 4.43
N GLY A 187 19.73 -8.91 3.41
CA GLY A 187 20.50 -8.66 2.20
C GLY A 187 19.99 -7.46 1.41
N VAL A 188 18.67 -7.35 1.26
CA VAL A 188 18.05 -6.17 0.61
C VAL A 188 18.32 -4.90 1.41
N LEU A 189 18.17 -4.91 2.74
CA LEU A 189 18.46 -3.76 3.59
C LEU A 189 19.95 -3.35 3.49
N ALA A 190 20.87 -4.32 3.50
CA ALA A 190 22.29 -4.05 3.35
C ALA A 190 22.66 -3.43 1.98
N LEU A 191 21.97 -3.85 0.90
CA LEU A 191 22.15 -3.25 -0.43
C LEU A 191 21.73 -1.78 -0.49
N PHE A 192 20.77 -1.38 0.33
CA PHE A 192 20.32 0.02 0.41
C PHE A 192 21.04 0.84 1.50
N GLY A 193 22.03 0.26 2.21
CA GLY A 193 22.77 0.94 3.26
C GLY A 193 21.98 1.23 4.53
N LEU A 194 20.96 0.44 4.80
CA LEU A 194 20.06 0.57 5.96
C LEU A 194 20.35 -0.48 7.03
#